data_d230ca474f9fd79bed5809b1ba3f1a4a
#
_entry.id   d230ca474f9fd79bed5809b1ba3f1a4a
#
_cell.length_a   1.000
_cell.length_b   1.000
_cell.length_c   1.000
_cell.angle_alpha   90.00
_cell.angle_beta   90.00
_cell.angle_gamma   90.00
#
_symmetry.space_group_name_H-M   'P 1'
#
loop_
_entity.id
_entity.type
_entity.pdbx_description
1 polymer ?
#
loop_
_entity_poly.entity_id
_entity_poly.type
_entity_poly.pdbx_seq_one_letter_code
_entity_poly.pdbx_strand_id
1 'polypeptide(L)'
;LLLTDEGEPESFDEALQVEDSTKWEQAMDDEMSSLERNNTWVLTELPTGKRALLNKWVFKIKVEPDGRRRFKARLVVKGYSQRKGIDYAEIFSPVVKLTTIRILLSIVASENLHLEQMDVKTAFLHGDLDEEIYMQQPEGFAAPSKEHMVCKLNKSLYGLKQAPRQWYKKFDSFMSKSGFHRSEKDQCCYLKKY
;
A
#
# COMPACT_ATOMS: atom_id res chain seq x y z
N LEU A 1 1.67 17.78 -18.37
CA LEU A 1 3.08 17.98 -18.05
C LEU A 1 3.35 17.29 -16.72
N LEU A 2 4.04 16.16 -16.75
CA LEU A 2 4.60 15.52 -15.58
C LEU A 2 5.81 16.35 -15.15
N LEU A 3 5.68 17.03 -14.04
CA LEU A 3 6.82 17.57 -13.31
C LEU A 3 7.40 16.39 -12.53
N THR A 4 8.37 15.76 -13.11
CA THR A 4 9.19 14.72 -12.51
C THR A 4 10.60 15.27 -12.38
N ASP A 5 11.23 14.83 -11.32
CA ASP A 5 12.62 15.01 -10.92
C ASP A 5 12.93 16.24 -10.07
N GLU A 6 12.44 16.20 -8.85
CA GLU A 6 13.01 16.97 -7.74
C GLU A 6 14.24 16.27 -7.11
N GLY A 7 14.97 15.42 -7.89
CA GLY A 7 16.15 14.71 -7.39
C GLY A 7 15.80 13.50 -6.50
N GLU A 8 14.70 12.82 -6.80
CA GLU A 8 14.31 11.56 -6.14
C GLU A 8 15.14 10.40 -6.68
N PRO A 9 15.77 9.56 -5.84
CA PRO A 9 16.53 8.40 -6.32
C PRO A 9 15.63 7.38 -7.01
N GLU A 10 16.12 6.73 -8.07
CA GLU A 10 15.41 5.66 -8.79
C GLU A 10 15.71 4.26 -8.25
N SER A 11 16.82 4.11 -7.49
CA SER A 11 17.31 2.84 -6.95
C SER A 11 17.82 2.98 -5.53
N PHE A 12 17.96 1.82 -4.84
CA PHE A 12 18.56 1.73 -3.53
C PHE A 12 20.00 2.29 -3.53
N ASP A 13 20.82 1.85 -4.48
CA ASP A 13 22.21 2.29 -4.56
C ASP A 13 22.33 3.80 -4.76
N GLU A 14 21.48 4.38 -5.61
CA GLU A 14 21.44 5.81 -5.83
C GLU A 14 21.03 6.57 -4.56
N ALA A 15 20.04 6.06 -3.81
CA ALA A 15 19.60 6.66 -2.54
C ALA A 15 20.74 6.77 -1.52
N LEU A 16 21.70 5.84 -1.55
CA LEU A 16 22.86 5.87 -0.66
C LEU A 16 23.99 6.79 -1.13
N GLN A 17 23.96 7.26 -2.40
CA GLN A 17 25.02 8.07 -3.00
C GLN A 17 24.68 9.56 -3.11
N VAL A 18 23.40 9.93 -2.97
CA VAL A 18 22.97 11.32 -3.03
C VAL A 18 23.27 12.08 -1.73
N GLU A 19 23.28 13.42 -1.79
CA GLU A 19 23.56 14.29 -0.64
C GLU A 19 22.62 14.02 0.55
N ASP A 20 21.34 13.72 0.29
CA ASP A 20 20.33 13.43 1.29
C ASP A 20 20.27 11.93 1.70
N SER A 21 21.34 11.14 1.48
CA SER A 21 21.37 9.67 1.75
C SER A 21 20.89 9.29 3.14
N THR A 22 21.31 10.00 4.17
CA THR A 22 20.90 9.75 5.57
C THR A 22 19.39 9.91 5.77
N LYS A 23 18.74 10.81 5.03
CA LYS A 23 17.29 11.00 5.10
C LYS A 23 16.55 9.87 4.38
N TRP A 24 17.13 9.36 3.30
CA TRP A 24 16.59 8.20 2.59
C TRP A 24 16.76 6.91 3.39
N GLU A 25 17.91 6.70 4.04
CA GLU A 25 18.12 5.59 4.97
C GLU A 25 17.06 5.61 6.09
N GLN A 26 16.87 6.76 6.74
CA GLN A 26 15.85 6.89 7.77
C GLN A 26 14.44 6.61 7.22
N ALA A 27 14.13 7.06 6.01
CA ALA A 27 12.82 6.81 5.40
C ALA A 27 12.60 5.31 5.07
N MET A 28 13.66 4.59 4.69
CA MET A 28 13.61 3.14 4.49
C MET A 28 13.47 2.39 5.82
N ASP A 29 14.19 2.78 6.86
CA ASP A 29 14.08 2.20 8.20
C ASP A 29 12.67 2.41 8.78
N ASP A 30 12.07 3.57 8.59
CA ASP A 30 10.70 3.87 9.00
C ASP A 30 9.69 2.95 8.31
N GLU A 31 9.86 2.72 6.99
CA GLU A 31 9.03 1.79 6.23
C GLU A 31 9.22 0.35 6.72
N MET A 32 10.47 -0.12 6.88
CA MET A 32 10.76 -1.46 7.39
C MET A 32 10.17 -1.69 8.78
N SER A 33 10.33 -0.73 9.69
CA SER A 33 9.72 -0.77 11.02
C SER A 33 8.18 -0.83 10.96
N SER A 34 7.58 -0.17 9.97
CA SER A 34 6.14 -0.25 9.74
C SER A 34 5.71 -1.64 9.25
N LEU A 35 6.46 -2.21 8.31
CA LEU A 35 6.21 -3.55 7.77
C LEU A 35 6.35 -4.63 8.84
N GLU A 36 7.34 -4.53 9.71
CA GLU A 36 7.54 -5.44 10.84
C GLU A 36 6.40 -5.34 11.87
N ARG A 37 6.04 -4.14 12.30
CA ARG A 37 4.90 -3.93 13.24
C ARG A 37 3.58 -4.49 12.71
N ASN A 38 3.39 -4.49 11.39
CA ASN A 38 2.21 -5.07 10.75
C ASN A 38 2.33 -6.59 10.52
N ASN A 39 3.46 -7.23 10.88
CA ASN A 39 3.72 -8.64 10.61
C ASN A 39 3.49 -8.98 9.14
N THR A 40 4.01 -8.13 8.24
CA THR A 40 3.73 -8.19 6.81
C THR A 40 4.19 -9.50 6.17
N TRP A 41 5.28 -10.10 6.68
CA TRP A 41 5.79 -11.39 6.23
C TRP A 41 6.50 -12.17 7.33
N VAL A 42 6.81 -13.41 7.02
CA VAL A 42 7.75 -14.25 7.76
C VAL A 42 8.83 -14.74 6.82
N LEU A 43 10.07 -14.89 7.32
CA LEU A 43 11.15 -15.49 6.54
C LEU A 43 10.98 -17.01 6.50
N THR A 44 11.15 -17.58 5.29
CA THR A 44 11.07 -19.02 5.07
C THR A 44 11.96 -19.43 3.89
N GLU A 45 12.25 -20.69 3.77
CA GLU A 45 12.80 -21.25 2.53
C GLU A 45 11.75 -21.19 1.43
N LEU A 46 12.21 -20.98 0.18
CA LEU A 46 11.30 -20.98 -0.96
C LEU A 46 10.88 -22.43 -1.27
N PRO A 47 9.59 -22.79 -1.17
CA PRO A 47 9.15 -24.15 -1.47
C PRO A 47 9.42 -24.52 -2.93
N THR A 48 9.70 -25.81 -3.15
CA THR A 48 9.95 -26.36 -4.49
C THR A 48 8.79 -26.03 -5.44
N GLY A 49 9.11 -25.52 -6.62
CA GLY A 49 8.13 -25.13 -7.63
C GLY A 49 7.45 -23.77 -7.43
N LYS A 50 7.69 -23.10 -6.30
CA LYS A 50 7.24 -21.72 -6.07
C LYS A 50 8.28 -20.72 -6.60
N ARG A 51 7.84 -19.49 -6.81
CA ARG A 51 8.67 -18.38 -7.28
C ARG A 51 8.51 -17.20 -6.34
N ALA A 52 9.62 -16.57 -5.97
CA ALA A 52 9.60 -15.31 -5.24
C ALA A 52 9.47 -14.14 -6.22
N LEU A 53 8.58 -13.21 -5.91
CA LEU A 53 8.43 -11.95 -6.61
C LEU A 53 9.59 -11.01 -6.27
N LEU A 54 10.01 -10.22 -7.23
CA LEU A 54 10.95 -9.12 -6.98
C LEU A 54 10.22 -7.94 -6.34
N ASN A 55 10.98 -7.11 -5.67
CA ASN A 55 10.53 -5.83 -5.16
C ASN A 55 11.47 -4.70 -5.61
N LYS A 56 11.13 -3.49 -5.26
CA LYS A 56 11.98 -2.31 -5.38
C LYS A 56 11.59 -1.26 -4.35
N TRP A 57 12.54 -0.41 -4.02
CA TRP A 57 12.26 0.83 -3.32
C TRP A 57 11.66 1.87 -4.26
N VAL A 58 10.74 2.66 -3.75
CA VAL A 58 10.17 3.84 -4.42
C VAL A 58 10.31 5.01 -3.47
N PHE A 59 11.02 6.02 -3.91
CA PHE A 59 11.34 7.21 -3.15
C PHE A 59 10.44 8.37 -3.57
N LYS A 60 10.07 9.22 -2.63
CA LYS A 60 9.26 10.40 -2.89
C LYS A 60 9.53 11.51 -1.88
N ILE A 61 9.78 12.71 -2.38
CA ILE A 61 9.83 13.92 -1.57
C ILE A 61 8.43 14.53 -1.51
N LYS A 62 7.94 14.84 -0.32
CA LYS A 62 6.74 15.63 -0.13
C LYS A 62 7.10 16.96 0.49
N VAL A 63 6.64 18.04 -0.13
CA VAL A 63 6.75 19.38 0.44
C VAL A 63 5.51 19.62 1.28
N GLU A 64 5.70 19.85 2.55
CA GLU A 64 4.63 20.19 3.49
C GLU A 64 4.21 21.68 3.30
N PRO A 65 3.01 22.09 3.77
CA PRO A 65 2.55 23.47 3.60
C PRO A 65 3.47 24.55 4.18
N ASP A 66 4.32 24.18 5.14
CA ASP A 66 5.32 25.05 5.75
C ASP A 66 6.67 25.06 5.02
N GLY A 67 6.75 24.43 3.84
CA GLY A 67 7.94 24.33 3.01
C GLY A 67 8.95 23.25 3.43
N ARG A 68 8.71 22.50 4.51
CA ARG A 68 9.58 21.40 4.93
C ARG A 68 9.50 20.23 3.95
N ARG A 69 10.65 19.68 3.59
CA ARG A 69 10.75 18.48 2.74
C ARG A 69 10.67 17.24 3.63
N ARG A 70 9.73 16.35 3.33
CA ARG A 70 9.58 15.05 3.96
C ARG A 70 9.92 13.93 2.98
N PHE A 71 10.92 13.17 3.34
CA PHE A 71 11.40 12.02 2.57
C PHE A 71 10.53 10.81 2.88
N LYS A 72 10.13 10.09 1.85
CA LYS A 72 9.34 8.86 1.97
C LYS A 72 9.95 7.79 1.10
N ALA A 73 10.19 6.62 1.69
CA ALA A 73 10.50 5.40 0.96
C ALA A 73 9.32 4.42 1.10
N ARG A 74 9.06 3.64 0.07
CA ARG A 74 8.09 2.55 0.08
C ARG A 74 8.68 1.32 -0.57
N LEU A 75 8.51 0.18 0.08
CA LEU A 75 8.81 -1.11 -0.52
C LEU A 75 7.63 -1.53 -1.42
N VAL A 76 7.91 -1.78 -2.69
CA VAL A 76 6.89 -2.08 -3.70
C VAL A 76 7.22 -3.39 -4.40
N VAL A 77 6.29 -4.35 -4.39
CA VAL A 77 6.42 -5.61 -5.12
C VAL A 77 6.29 -5.35 -6.63
N LYS A 78 7.14 -6.00 -7.44
CA LYS A 78 7.02 -5.96 -8.91
C LYS A 78 5.87 -6.85 -9.38
N GLY A 79 4.63 -6.45 -9.03
CA GLY A 79 3.40 -7.22 -9.26
C GLY A 79 3.03 -7.42 -10.72
N TYR A 80 3.64 -6.68 -11.65
CA TYR A 80 3.45 -6.93 -13.08
C TYR A 80 3.87 -8.35 -13.50
N SER A 81 4.76 -8.99 -12.75
CA SER A 81 5.19 -10.36 -12.99
C SER A 81 4.23 -11.42 -12.45
N GLN A 82 3.20 -11.05 -11.68
CA GLN A 82 2.21 -11.96 -11.13
C GLN A 82 1.34 -12.61 -12.22
N ARG A 83 1.02 -13.90 -12.03
CA ARG A 83 0.22 -14.72 -12.96
C ARG A 83 -1.17 -14.98 -12.37
N LYS A 84 -2.22 -14.72 -13.18
CA LYS A 84 -3.60 -15.04 -12.82
C LYS A 84 -3.77 -16.57 -12.63
N GLY A 85 -4.50 -16.96 -11.59
CA GLY A 85 -4.72 -18.36 -11.23
C GLY A 85 -3.59 -19.01 -10.42
N ILE A 86 -2.45 -18.31 -10.25
CA ILE A 86 -1.30 -18.75 -9.44
C ILE A 86 -1.05 -17.78 -8.30
N ASP A 87 -0.75 -16.51 -8.63
CA ASP A 87 -0.38 -15.48 -7.68
C ASP A 87 -1.60 -14.66 -7.22
N TYR A 88 -2.69 -14.70 -7.98
CA TYR A 88 -3.97 -14.06 -7.62
C TYR A 88 -5.13 -14.70 -8.40
N ALA A 89 -6.31 -14.74 -7.78
CA ALA A 89 -7.55 -15.20 -8.43
C ALA A 89 -8.33 -14.00 -9.00
N GLU A 90 -8.52 -12.97 -8.20
CA GLU A 90 -9.36 -11.82 -8.50
C GLU A 90 -8.68 -10.51 -8.02
N ILE A 91 -8.77 -9.46 -8.83
CA ILE A 91 -8.16 -8.15 -8.55
C ILE A 91 -9.14 -6.99 -8.52
N PHE A 92 -10.39 -7.21 -8.98
CA PHE A 92 -11.36 -6.13 -9.05
C PHE A 92 -11.62 -5.51 -7.69
N SER A 93 -11.54 -4.19 -7.63
CA SER A 93 -11.90 -3.36 -6.50
C SER A 93 -12.75 -2.19 -6.98
N PRO A 94 -13.87 -1.88 -6.32
CA PRO A 94 -14.68 -0.73 -6.68
C PRO A 94 -13.86 0.57 -6.54
N VAL A 95 -14.17 1.52 -7.42
CA VAL A 95 -13.66 2.90 -7.35
C VAL A 95 -14.87 3.84 -7.27
N VAL A 96 -14.82 4.79 -6.33
CA VAL A 96 -15.90 5.75 -6.14
C VAL A 96 -16.11 6.59 -7.40
N LYS A 97 -17.36 6.83 -7.75
CA LYS A 97 -17.70 7.70 -8.88
C LYS A 97 -17.52 9.18 -8.49
N LEU A 98 -16.89 9.97 -9.35
CA LEU A 98 -16.76 11.42 -9.14
C LEU A 98 -18.12 12.11 -8.99
N THR A 99 -19.15 11.63 -9.70
CA THR A 99 -20.52 12.10 -9.56
C THR A 99 -21.06 11.89 -8.16
N THR A 100 -20.81 10.74 -7.55
CA THR A 100 -21.21 10.45 -6.16
C THR A 100 -20.56 11.43 -5.20
N ILE A 101 -19.24 11.66 -5.33
CA ILE A 101 -18.52 12.63 -4.48
C ILE A 101 -19.12 14.03 -4.62
N ARG A 102 -19.36 14.49 -5.85
CA ARG A 102 -19.95 15.83 -6.11
C ARG A 102 -21.34 15.97 -5.52
N ILE A 103 -22.20 14.95 -5.66
CA ILE A 103 -23.56 14.95 -5.10
C ILE A 103 -23.48 15.04 -3.57
N LEU A 104 -22.66 14.22 -2.92
CA LEU A 104 -22.51 14.24 -1.47
C LEU A 104 -22.00 15.59 -0.96
N LEU A 105 -20.98 16.17 -1.60
CA LEU A 105 -20.48 17.50 -1.25
C LEU A 105 -21.53 18.61 -1.48
N SER A 106 -22.36 18.48 -2.51
CA SER A 106 -23.46 19.42 -2.75
C SER A 106 -24.52 19.33 -1.65
N ILE A 107 -24.87 18.13 -1.19
CA ILE A 107 -25.81 17.93 -0.08
C ILE A 107 -25.22 18.50 1.22
N VAL A 108 -23.95 18.20 1.51
CA VAL A 108 -23.24 18.75 2.68
C VAL A 108 -23.33 20.28 2.70
N ALA A 109 -23.09 20.92 1.55
CA ALA A 109 -23.11 22.37 1.44
C ALA A 109 -24.54 22.95 1.54
N SER A 110 -25.55 22.30 0.91
CA SER A 110 -26.94 22.80 0.89
C SER A 110 -27.61 22.65 2.25
N GLU A 111 -27.33 21.57 2.95
CA GLU A 111 -27.94 21.23 4.26
C GLU A 111 -27.07 21.67 5.45
N ASN A 112 -25.92 22.33 5.19
CA ASN A 112 -24.94 22.75 6.22
C ASN A 112 -24.55 21.60 7.15
N LEU A 113 -24.25 20.43 6.57
CA LEU A 113 -23.88 19.25 7.32
C LEU A 113 -22.41 19.28 7.75
N HIS A 114 -22.10 18.59 8.85
CA HIS A 114 -20.71 18.40 9.28
C HIS A 114 -19.98 17.46 8.30
N LEU A 115 -18.77 17.85 7.90
CA LEU A 115 -17.91 17.07 7.00
C LEU A 115 -16.57 16.81 7.68
N GLU A 116 -16.18 15.54 7.70
CA GLU A 116 -14.84 15.13 8.13
C GLU A 116 -14.11 14.41 7.02
N GLN A 117 -12.81 14.67 6.90
CA GLN A 117 -11.92 13.96 6.01
C GLN A 117 -10.94 13.12 6.83
N MET A 118 -10.89 11.82 6.53
CA MET A 118 -9.98 10.89 7.19
C MET A 118 -9.14 10.14 6.16
N ASP A 119 -7.91 9.78 6.55
CA ASP A 119 -7.01 8.96 5.75
C ASP A 119 -6.50 7.77 6.55
N VAL A 120 -6.37 6.62 5.91
CA VAL A 120 -5.88 5.40 6.54
C VAL A 120 -4.40 5.22 6.18
N LYS A 121 -3.55 5.31 7.20
CA LYS A 121 -2.12 5.04 7.03
C LYS A 121 -1.91 3.58 6.65
N THR A 122 -1.01 3.35 5.68
CA THR A 122 -0.60 2.00 5.24
C THR A 122 -1.77 1.07 4.87
N ALA A 123 -2.81 1.61 4.24
CA ALA A 123 -4.07 0.92 3.97
C ALA A 123 -3.91 -0.51 3.42
N PHE A 124 -3.00 -0.72 2.45
CA PHE A 124 -2.79 -2.04 1.87
C PHE A 124 -2.22 -3.07 2.85
N LEU A 125 -1.42 -2.65 3.84
CA LEU A 125 -0.88 -3.54 4.88
C LEU A 125 -1.95 -4.10 5.83
N HIS A 126 -3.17 -3.55 5.79
CA HIS A 126 -4.30 -4.09 6.55
C HIS A 126 -5.05 -5.20 5.81
N GLY A 127 -4.83 -5.35 4.49
CA GLY A 127 -5.44 -6.39 3.68
C GLY A 127 -4.79 -7.75 3.92
N ASP A 128 -5.59 -8.75 4.26
CA ASP A 128 -5.12 -10.13 4.40
C ASP A 128 -4.96 -10.76 3.01
N LEU A 129 -3.99 -11.65 2.83
CA LEU A 129 -3.78 -12.38 1.58
C LEU A 129 -4.44 -13.76 1.67
N ASP A 130 -5.18 -14.11 0.64
CA ASP A 130 -5.80 -15.45 0.50
C ASP A 130 -4.82 -16.43 -0.19
N GLU A 131 -3.85 -15.90 -0.96
CA GLU A 131 -2.88 -16.68 -1.73
C GLU A 131 -1.51 -16.73 -1.06
N GLU A 132 -0.77 -17.81 -1.28
CA GLU A 132 0.62 -17.94 -0.85
C GLU A 132 1.56 -17.18 -1.79
N ILE A 133 2.03 -16.02 -1.36
CA ILE A 133 2.94 -15.17 -2.11
C ILE A 133 4.29 -15.10 -1.41
N TYR A 134 5.33 -15.32 -2.20
CA TYR A 134 6.72 -15.21 -1.78
C TYR A 134 7.38 -14.02 -2.48
N MET A 135 8.19 -13.28 -1.75
CA MET A 135 8.92 -12.11 -2.22
C MET A 135 10.39 -12.24 -1.81
N GLN A 136 11.31 -11.80 -2.63
CA GLN A 136 12.71 -11.69 -2.23
C GLN A 136 12.83 -10.71 -1.05
N GLN A 137 13.86 -10.90 -0.22
CA GLN A 137 14.14 -9.94 0.84
C GLN A 137 14.43 -8.56 0.24
N PRO A 138 14.02 -7.46 0.92
CA PRO A 138 14.27 -6.12 0.44
C PRO A 138 15.78 -5.84 0.32
N GLU A 139 16.15 -5.14 -0.74
CA GLU A 139 17.51 -4.70 -0.95
C GLU A 139 17.97 -3.80 0.21
N GLY A 140 19.16 -4.07 0.75
CA GLY A 140 19.71 -3.41 1.92
C GLY A 140 19.23 -3.94 3.27
N PHE A 141 18.20 -4.81 3.30
CA PHE A 141 17.57 -5.33 4.52
C PHE A 141 17.49 -6.85 4.58
N ALA A 142 18.40 -7.53 3.89
CA ALA A 142 18.51 -8.98 3.99
C ALA A 142 18.95 -9.39 5.39
N ALA A 143 18.25 -10.37 6.00
CA ALA A 143 18.58 -10.84 7.33
C ALA A 143 19.94 -11.56 7.34
N PRO A 144 20.87 -11.17 8.23
CA PRO A 144 22.20 -11.81 8.31
C PRO A 144 22.10 -13.32 8.49
N SER A 145 22.91 -14.06 7.73
CA SER A 145 22.95 -15.54 7.68
C SER A 145 21.67 -16.21 7.15
N LYS A 146 20.71 -15.42 6.61
CA LYS A 146 19.46 -15.92 6.03
C LYS A 146 19.19 -15.31 4.64
N GLU A 147 20.24 -14.89 3.93
CA GLU A 147 20.14 -14.23 2.62
C GLU A 147 19.48 -15.14 1.57
N HIS A 148 19.56 -16.46 1.74
CA HIS A 148 18.94 -17.47 0.88
C HIS A 148 17.42 -17.61 1.11
N MET A 149 16.89 -17.10 2.22
CA MET A 149 15.48 -17.17 2.55
C MET A 149 14.68 -16.08 1.82
N VAL A 150 13.38 -16.30 1.75
CA VAL A 150 12.42 -15.38 1.14
C VAL A 150 11.36 -14.94 2.14
N CYS A 151 10.70 -13.82 1.87
CA CYS A 151 9.57 -13.32 2.62
C CYS A 151 8.28 -14.02 2.15
N LYS A 152 7.66 -14.86 2.98
CA LYS A 152 6.29 -15.31 2.78
C LYS A 152 5.35 -14.22 3.27
N LEU A 153 4.58 -13.62 2.36
CA LEU A 153 3.70 -12.50 2.70
C LEU A 153 2.46 -12.97 3.46
N ASN A 154 2.19 -12.35 4.61
CA ASN A 154 0.96 -12.53 5.40
C ASN A 154 -0.07 -11.45 5.07
N LYS A 155 0.39 -10.28 4.63
CA LYS A 155 -0.42 -9.09 4.34
C LYS A 155 -0.17 -8.59 2.93
N SER A 156 -1.15 -7.90 2.40
CA SER A 156 -0.97 -7.19 1.12
C SER A 156 0.12 -6.15 1.22
N LEU A 157 0.86 -5.98 0.14
CA LEU A 157 1.93 -4.99 0.02
C LEU A 157 1.70 -4.16 -1.24
N TYR A 158 2.25 -2.95 -1.25
CA TYR A 158 2.23 -2.08 -2.42
C TYR A 158 2.78 -2.81 -3.64
N GLY A 159 2.14 -2.62 -4.79
CA GLY A 159 2.52 -3.24 -6.05
C GLY A 159 1.87 -4.59 -6.34
N LEU A 160 1.32 -5.31 -5.35
CA LEU A 160 0.52 -6.52 -5.62
C LEU A 160 -0.79 -6.14 -6.32
N LYS A 161 -1.16 -6.91 -7.37
CA LYS A 161 -2.37 -6.66 -8.16
C LYS A 161 -3.65 -6.74 -7.34
N GLN A 162 -3.69 -7.63 -6.33
CA GLN A 162 -4.85 -7.82 -5.45
C GLN A 162 -4.88 -6.88 -4.25
N ALA A 163 -3.83 -6.10 -3.97
CA ALA A 163 -3.77 -5.27 -2.77
C ALA A 163 -4.96 -4.29 -2.62
N PRO A 164 -5.42 -3.58 -3.69
CA PRO A 164 -6.60 -2.72 -3.59
C PRO A 164 -7.86 -3.50 -3.21
N ARG A 165 -8.03 -4.72 -3.75
CA ARG A 165 -9.17 -5.59 -3.44
C ARG A 165 -9.14 -6.09 -2.01
N GLN A 166 -7.99 -6.51 -1.51
CA GLN A 166 -7.85 -6.99 -0.12
C GLN A 166 -8.10 -5.87 0.89
N TRP A 167 -7.61 -4.67 0.60
CA TRP A 167 -7.96 -3.48 1.37
C TRP A 167 -9.47 -3.20 1.35
N TYR A 168 -10.09 -3.21 0.16
CA TYR A 168 -11.53 -3.00 0.03
C TYR A 168 -12.34 -4.01 0.85
N LYS A 169 -12.01 -5.31 0.78
CA LYS A 169 -12.66 -6.36 1.59
C LYS A 169 -12.55 -6.06 3.10
N LYS A 170 -11.38 -5.63 3.55
CA LYS A 170 -11.12 -5.29 4.95
C LYS A 170 -11.96 -4.10 5.40
N PHE A 171 -11.94 -3.03 4.60
CA PHE A 171 -12.72 -1.82 4.86
C PHE A 171 -14.23 -2.10 4.84
N ASP A 172 -14.72 -2.81 3.83
CA ASP A 172 -16.12 -3.19 3.72
C ASP A 172 -16.61 -4.02 4.92
N SER A 173 -15.80 -5.00 5.35
CA SER A 173 -16.11 -5.79 6.55
C SER A 173 -16.16 -4.92 7.81
N PHE A 174 -15.27 -3.96 7.96
CA PHE A 174 -15.28 -3.00 9.07
C PHE A 174 -16.54 -2.13 9.05
N MET A 175 -16.87 -1.55 7.90
CA MET A 175 -18.07 -0.70 7.76
C MET A 175 -19.34 -1.47 8.05
N SER A 176 -19.48 -2.69 7.51
CA SER A 176 -20.64 -3.55 7.75
C SER A 176 -20.79 -3.92 9.23
N LYS A 177 -19.71 -4.30 9.91
CA LYS A 177 -19.70 -4.58 11.36
C LYS A 177 -20.02 -3.35 12.20
N SER A 178 -19.72 -2.15 11.69
CA SER A 178 -20.04 -0.87 12.33
C SER A 178 -21.49 -0.41 12.07
N GLY A 179 -22.30 -1.22 11.40
CA GLY A 179 -23.71 -0.93 11.11
C GLY A 179 -23.96 -0.05 9.89
N PHE A 180 -22.93 0.12 9.03
CA PHE A 180 -23.09 0.81 7.76
C PHE A 180 -23.55 -0.17 6.67
N HIS A 181 -24.37 0.30 5.74
CA HIS A 181 -24.84 -0.44 4.57
C HIS A 181 -24.33 0.21 3.30
N ARG A 182 -23.89 -0.60 2.35
CA ARG A 182 -23.45 -0.10 1.02
C ARG A 182 -24.65 0.43 0.24
N SER A 183 -24.42 1.52 -0.48
CA SER A 183 -25.40 2.02 -1.46
C SER A 183 -25.47 1.10 -2.68
N GLU A 184 -26.67 0.84 -3.18
CA GLU A 184 -26.88 0.11 -4.44
C GLU A 184 -26.33 0.86 -5.67
N LYS A 185 -26.23 2.19 -5.60
CA LYS A 185 -25.81 3.05 -6.73
C LYS A 185 -24.29 3.21 -6.84
N ASP A 186 -23.60 3.12 -5.71
CA ASP A 186 -22.13 3.21 -5.64
C ASP A 186 -21.61 2.37 -4.48
N GLN A 187 -20.86 1.32 -4.78
CA GLN A 187 -20.33 0.39 -3.79
C GLN A 187 -19.28 1.00 -2.85
N CYS A 188 -18.77 2.19 -3.16
CA CYS A 188 -17.86 2.94 -2.29
C CYS A 188 -18.60 3.92 -1.37
N CYS A 189 -19.93 4.00 -1.45
CA CYS A 189 -20.76 4.84 -0.60
C CYS A 189 -21.44 3.99 0.47
N TYR A 190 -21.28 4.37 1.73
CA TYR A 190 -21.83 3.68 2.89
C TYR A 190 -22.77 4.61 3.66
N LEU A 191 -23.88 4.07 4.09
CA LEU A 191 -24.94 4.79 4.80
C LEU A 191 -25.24 4.09 6.13
N LYS A 192 -25.51 4.88 7.18
CA LYS A 192 -25.97 4.39 8.47
C LYS A 192 -27.12 5.28 8.94
N LYS A 193 -28.22 4.66 9.36
CA LYS A 193 -29.29 5.38 10.05
C LYS A 193 -28.97 5.44 11.55
N TYR A 194 -29.18 6.59 12.13
CA TYR A 194 -29.12 6.83 13.57
C TYR A 194 -30.52 6.76 14.17
#